data_721f61c424bb5671f3cfeb8832b56047
#
_entry.id   721f61c424bb5671f3cfeb8832b56047
#
_cell.length_a   1.000
_cell.length_b   1.000
_cell.length_c   1.000
_cell.angle_alpha   90.00
_cell.angle_beta   90.00
_cell.angle_gamma   90.00
#
_symmetry.space_group_name_H-M   'P 1'
#
loop_
_entity.id
_entity.type
_entity.pdbx_description
1 polymer ?
#
loop_
_entity_poly.entity_id
_entity_poly.type
_entity_poly.pdbx_seq_one_letter_code
_entity_poly.pdbx_strand_id
1 'polypeptide(L)'
;MDTIAILIPSLKKGGAEKQAVLLKNALSDHYHVYFILFNAELGHEQELIELGHLDDDHLVKLQGSLVGKLWHLHKILRKHKVRALFTYLTAPNFFGSLIGRMVGVPNIYTGMRSACLESSKRFFEKVARRMATKVIANSHAGELFFNKYGVKNTCTISNCYINFHYVSTRTERQTVGIVTVARFTEEKDYYTALKSVQRLRDEGLAIHYTIIGYGTLEAQIRGWIKELGLQDTVSVVINPKNIFGYLEQQDIYLSTSLFEGTSNSVMEALDAELPVVATDAGDNKYLVIDGQNGFIHSAGDVEGISMSLKRLAMSGTLREKFGKRGKNLLRENHSMERFRQSYLNLLK
;
A
#
# COMPACT_ATOMS: atom_id res chain seq x y z
N MET A 1 31.82 -2.40 2.10
CA MET A 1 30.37 -2.60 2.34
C MET A 1 29.95 -3.91 1.70
N ASP A 2 29.11 -4.67 2.39
CA ASP A 2 28.51 -5.88 1.81
C ASP A 2 27.56 -5.52 0.68
N THR A 3 27.36 -6.44 -0.28
CA THR A 3 26.49 -6.24 -1.42
C THR A 3 25.15 -6.92 -1.21
N ILE A 4 24.07 -6.21 -1.51
CA ILE A 4 22.72 -6.75 -1.57
C ILE A 4 22.09 -6.50 -2.94
N ALA A 5 21.06 -7.28 -3.29
CA ALA A 5 20.33 -7.10 -4.53
C ALA A 5 18.81 -7.03 -4.27
N ILE A 6 18.13 -6.17 -5.00
CA ILE A 6 16.68 -6.06 -5.02
C ILE A 6 16.20 -6.42 -6.42
N LEU A 7 15.39 -7.45 -6.55
CA LEU A 7 14.88 -7.97 -7.83
C LEU A 7 13.36 -7.75 -7.91
N ILE A 8 12.94 -7.01 -8.93
CA ILE A 8 11.54 -6.65 -9.18
C ILE A 8 11.20 -6.81 -10.67
N PRO A 9 9.95 -7.02 -11.09
CA PRO A 9 9.64 -7.18 -12.50
C PRO A 9 9.98 -5.92 -13.34
N SER A 10 9.50 -4.76 -12.92
CA SER A 10 9.62 -3.49 -13.64
C SER A 10 9.43 -2.32 -12.66
N LEU A 11 9.55 -1.09 -13.13
CA LEU A 11 9.26 0.13 -12.34
C LEU A 11 7.95 0.79 -12.80
N LYS A 12 6.90 0.02 -13.07
CA LYS A 12 5.57 0.56 -13.33
C LYS A 12 4.98 1.20 -12.07
N LYS A 13 4.01 2.08 -12.25
CA LYS A 13 3.31 2.73 -11.13
C LYS A 13 2.58 1.70 -10.27
N GLY A 14 3.11 1.46 -9.07
CA GLY A 14 2.55 0.49 -8.12
C GLY A 14 3.15 0.62 -6.72
N GLY A 15 2.40 0.13 -5.72
CA GLY A 15 2.84 0.20 -4.33
C GLY A 15 4.04 -0.70 -4.02
N ALA A 16 4.20 -1.83 -4.75
CA ALA A 16 5.34 -2.72 -4.59
C ALA A 16 6.63 -2.08 -5.07
N GLU A 17 6.56 -1.46 -6.24
CA GLU A 17 7.63 -0.78 -6.92
C GLU A 17 8.15 0.38 -6.08
N LYS A 18 7.24 1.23 -5.59
CA LYS A 18 7.59 2.34 -4.69
C LYS A 18 8.31 1.85 -3.43
N GLN A 19 7.79 0.79 -2.78
CA GLN A 19 8.42 0.26 -1.56
C GLN A 19 9.77 -0.42 -1.83
N ALA A 20 9.98 -1.05 -2.98
CA ALA A 20 11.28 -1.60 -3.36
C ALA A 20 12.33 -0.48 -3.58
N VAL A 21 11.93 0.61 -4.21
CA VAL A 21 12.75 1.82 -4.37
C VAL A 21 13.11 2.44 -3.02
N LEU A 22 12.13 2.56 -2.11
CA LEU A 22 12.36 3.05 -0.75
C LEU A 22 13.28 2.13 0.06
N LEU A 23 13.22 0.81 -0.17
CA LEU A 23 14.15 -0.13 0.44
C LEU A 23 15.59 0.11 -0.04
N LYS A 24 15.79 0.34 -1.35
CA LYS A 24 17.12 0.71 -1.88
C LYS A 24 17.65 1.94 -1.15
N ASN A 25 16.86 3.01 -1.05
CA ASN A 25 17.28 4.23 -0.37
C ASN A 25 17.57 3.99 1.14
N ALA A 26 16.73 3.20 1.80
CA ALA A 26 16.91 2.88 3.21
C ALA A 26 18.23 2.16 3.51
N LEU A 27 18.74 1.38 2.56
CA LEU A 27 19.91 0.52 2.76
C LEU A 27 21.19 1.03 2.10
N SER A 28 21.15 2.03 1.22
CA SER A 28 22.32 2.52 0.45
C SER A 28 23.44 3.08 1.30
N ASP A 29 23.17 3.60 2.51
CA ASP A 29 24.20 4.09 3.43
C ASP A 29 25.00 2.95 4.10
N HIS A 30 24.47 1.72 4.07
CA HIS A 30 25.02 0.56 4.78
C HIS A 30 25.51 -0.55 3.85
N TYR A 31 24.98 -0.61 2.61
CA TYR A 31 25.25 -1.68 1.64
C TYR A 31 25.42 -1.12 0.23
N HIS A 32 26.19 -1.84 -0.59
CA HIS A 32 26.11 -1.69 -2.04
C HIS A 32 24.81 -2.36 -2.54
N VAL A 33 23.88 -1.58 -3.10
CA VAL A 33 22.57 -2.08 -3.50
C VAL A 33 22.45 -2.13 -5.02
N TYR A 34 22.37 -3.34 -5.58
CA TYR A 34 21.98 -3.53 -6.98
C TYR A 34 20.47 -3.61 -7.10
N PHE A 35 19.89 -2.74 -7.91
CA PHE A 35 18.46 -2.76 -8.24
C PHE A 35 18.27 -3.41 -9.60
N ILE A 36 17.58 -4.56 -9.66
CA ILE A 36 17.53 -5.44 -10.84
C ILE A 36 16.10 -5.52 -11.36
N LEU A 37 15.89 -5.17 -12.63
CA LEU A 37 14.62 -5.30 -13.34
C LEU A 37 14.59 -6.59 -14.14
N PHE A 38 13.66 -7.50 -13.79
CA PHE A 38 13.53 -8.80 -14.44
C PHE A 38 12.87 -8.71 -15.83
N ASN A 39 11.92 -7.80 -16.01
CA ASN A 39 11.19 -7.52 -17.25
C ASN A 39 11.28 -6.02 -17.56
N ALA A 40 12.48 -5.56 -17.89
CA ALA A 40 12.76 -4.14 -18.16
C ALA A 40 11.94 -3.59 -19.35
N GLU A 41 11.55 -4.48 -20.27
CA GLU A 41 10.71 -4.15 -21.44
C GLU A 41 9.29 -3.71 -21.07
N LEU A 42 8.81 -3.98 -19.87
CA LEU A 42 7.48 -3.55 -19.41
C LEU A 42 7.37 -2.04 -19.13
N GLY A 43 8.47 -1.31 -19.32
CA GLY A 43 8.54 0.13 -19.05
C GLY A 43 8.80 0.44 -17.57
N HIS A 44 9.02 1.73 -17.31
CA HIS A 44 9.32 2.25 -15.98
C HIS A 44 8.87 3.70 -15.89
N GLU A 45 8.46 4.10 -14.71
CA GLU A 45 8.08 5.47 -14.37
C GLU A 45 9.32 6.26 -14.01
N GLN A 46 9.54 7.39 -14.67
CA GLN A 46 10.67 8.28 -14.41
C GLN A 46 10.70 8.76 -12.94
N GLU A 47 9.52 9.03 -12.38
CA GLU A 47 9.35 9.41 -10.98
C GLU A 47 9.96 8.40 -10.00
N LEU A 48 9.86 7.09 -10.28
CA LEU A 48 10.44 6.04 -9.43
C LEU A 48 11.96 5.93 -9.60
N ILE A 49 12.49 6.23 -10.79
CA ILE A 49 13.93 6.28 -11.04
C ILE A 49 14.54 7.44 -10.25
N GLU A 50 13.94 8.61 -10.32
CA GLU A 50 14.38 9.81 -9.60
C GLU A 50 14.26 9.62 -8.09
N LEU A 51 13.11 9.11 -7.60
CA LEU A 51 12.90 8.81 -6.19
C LEU A 51 13.97 7.84 -5.63
N GLY A 52 14.38 6.85 -6.45
CA GLY A 52 15.36 5.84 -6.06
C GLY A 52 16.80 6.27 -6.25
N HIS A 53 17.08 7.41 -6.85
CA HIS A 53 18.43 7.74 -7.33
C HIS A 53 19.03 6.54 -8.06
N LEU A 54 18.26 5.97 -9.01
CA LEU A 54 18.64 4.78 -9.75
C LEU A 54 19.46 5.19 -10.98
N ASP A 55 20.75 5.26 -10.82
CA ASP A 55 21.74 5.47 -11.89
C ASP A 55 22.10 4.18 -12.62
N ASP A 56 22.81 4.29 -13.72
CA ASP A 56 23.21 3.15 -14.56
C ASP A 56 24.19 2.19 -13.84
N ASP A 57 24.89 2.64 -12.81
CA ASP A 57 25.86 1.81 -12.07
C ASP A 57 25.15 0.82 -11.12
N HIS A 58 23.95 1.19 -10.65
CA HIS A 58 23.19 0.41 -9.68
C HIS A 58 21.91 -0.22 -10.26
N LEU A 59 21.42 0.28 -11.42
CA LEU A 59 20.23 -0.22 -12.09
C LEU A 59 20.57 -1.23 -13.18
N VAL A 60 20.31 -2.50 -12.92
CA VAL A 60 20.53 -3.57 -13.88
C VAL A 60 19.23 -3.98 -14.56
N LYS A 61 19.19 -3.95 -15.89
CA LYS A 61 18.05 -4.36 -16.72
C LYS A 61 18.33 -5.72 -17.35
N LEU A 62 17.62 -6.78 -16.92
CA LEU A 62 17.72 -8.08 -17.56
C LEU A 62 16.96 -8.08 -18.89
N GLN A 63 17.64 -8.46 -19.98
CA GLN A 63 17.08 -8.43 -21.34
C GLN A 63 17.22 -9.79 -22.02
N GLY A 64 16.45 -9.99 -23.09
CA GLY A 64 16.50 -11.20 -23.90
C GLY A 64 15.58 -12.34 -23.43
N SER A 65 15.90 -13.56 -23.84
CA SER A 65 15.12 -14.75 -23.50
C SER A 65 15.15 -15.06 -21.99
N LEU A 66 14.19 -15.82 -21.48
CA LEU A 66 14.16 -16.21 -20.08
C LEU A 66 15.48 -16.86 -19.64
N VAL A 67 16.04 -17.76 -20.43
CA VAL A 67 17.32 -18.42 -20.12
C VAL A 67 18.45 -17.39 -20.06
N GLY A 68 18.49 -16.43 -20.98
CA GLY A 68 19.46 -15.32 -20.96
C GLY A 68 19.33 -14.46 -19.74
N LYS A 69 18.12 -14.09 -19.33
CA LYS A 69 17.85 -13.34 -18.10
C LYS A 69 18.33 -14.08 -16.85
N LEU A 70 18.04 -15.39 -16.75
CA LEU A 70 18.45 -16.20 -15.60
C LEU A 70 19.99 -16.36 -15.54
N TRP A 71 20.64 -16.57 -16.68
CA TRP A 71 22.09 -16.62 -16.75
C TRP A 71 22.75 -15.27 -16.36
N HIS A 72 22.19 -14.16 -16.84
CA HIS A 72 22.66 -12.81 -16.48
C HIS A 72 22.48 -12.57 -14.98
N LEU A 73 21.30 -12.91 -14.41
CA LEU A 73 21.07 -12.83 -12.97
C LEU A 73 22.09 -13.67 -12.19
N HIS A 74 22.32 -14.92 -12.61
CA HIS A 74 23.35 -15.79 -12.01
C HIS A 74 24.74 -15.11 -12.00
N LYS A 75 25.16 -14.56 -13.14
CA LYS A 75 26.45 -13.84 -13.24
C LYS A 75 26.56 -12.67 -12.27
N ILE A 76 25.51 -11.83 -12.18
CA ILE A 76 25.49 -10.66 -11.29
C ILE A 76 25.62 -11.11 -9.84
N LEU A 77 24.75 -12.01 -9.38
CA LEU A 77 24.74 -12.47 -8.00
C LEU A 77 26.09 -13.09 -7.58
N ARG A 78 26.71 -13.87 -8.47
CA ARG A 78 28.00 -14.51 -8.22
C ARG A 78 29.17 -13.52 -8.26
N LYS A 79 29.24 -12.66 -9.29
CA LYS A 79 30.32 -11.67 -9.48
C LYS A 79 30.40 -10.72 -8.31
N HIS A 80 29.26 -10.23 -7.84
CA HIS A 80 29.20 -9.24 -6.78
C HIS A 80 29.08 -9.84 -5.38
N LYS A 81 29.17 -11.17 -5.23
CA LYS A 81 29.11 -11.89 -3.95
C LYS A 81 27.92 -11.42 -3.08
N VAL A 82 26.72 -11.40 -3.70
CA VAL A 82 25.51 -10.87 -3.06
C VAL A 82 25.22 -11.63 -1.77
N ARG A 83 25.18 -10.91 -0.63
CA ARG A 83 24.91 -11.47 0.70
C ARG A 83 23.42 -11.65 0.96
N ALA A 84 22.60 -10.74 0.43
CA ALA A 84 21.15 -10.81 0.58
C ALA A 84 20.45 -10.43 -0.73
N LEU A 85 19.43 -11.20 -1.09
CA LEU A 85 18.57 -10.98 -2.26
C LEU A 85 17.13 -10.74 -1.80
N PHE A 86 16.61 -9.55 -2.06
CA PHE A 86 15.21 -9.21 -1.87
C PHE A 86 14.47 -9.34 -3.20
N THR A 87 13.38 -10.09 -3.21
CA THR A 87 12.58 -10.31 -4.42
C THR A 87 11.14 -9.86 -4.20
N TYR A 88 10.53 -9.28 -5.23
CA TYR A 88 9.16 -8.77 -5.18
C TYR A 88 8.33 -9.28 -6.34
N LEU A 89 7.10 -9.72 -6.05
CA LEU A 89 6.12 -10.27 -6.99
C LEU A 89 6.51 -11.65 -7.54
N THR A 90 5.55 -12.36 -8.14
CA THR A 90 5.63 -13.82 -8.37
C THR A 90 6.83 -14.29 -9.19
N ALA A 91 7.11 -13.69 -10.35
CA ALA A 91 8.20 -14.15 -11.20
C ALA A 91 9.59 -13.90 -10.57
N PRO A 92 9.91 -12.69 -10.07
CA PRO A 92 11.14 -12.47 -9.30
C PRO A 92 11.24 -13.31 -8.02
N ASN A 93 10.13 -13.53 -7.30
CA ASN A 93 10.14 -14.40 -6.12
C ASN A 93 10.58 -15.82 -6.49
N PHE A 94 10.02 -16.39 -7.55
CA PHE A 94 10.36 -17.74 -7.98
C PHE A 94 11.77 -17.84 -8.58
N PHE A 95 12.03 -17.09 -9.66
CA PHE A 95 13.31 -17.20 -10.37
C PHE A 95 14.49 -16.63 -9.56
N GLY A 96 14.26 -15.53 -8.83
CA GLY A 96 15.26 -14.96 -7.95
C GLY A 96 15.66 -15.91 -6.83
N SER A 97 14.69 -16.58 -6.18
CA SER A 97 14.98 -17.57 -5.15
C SER A 97 15.71 -18.79 -5.71
N LEU A 98 15.30 -19.28 -6.89
CA LEU A 98 15.94 -20.40 -7.54
C LEU A 98 17.42 -20.09 -7.86
N ILE A 99 17.69 -19.02 -8.59
CA ILE A 99 19.04 -18.62 -8.97
C ILE A 99 19.87 -18.23 -7.73
N GLY A 100 19.27 -17.53 -6.77
CA GLY A 100 19.93 -17.19 -5.51
C GLY A 100 20.43 -18.42 -4.74
N ARG A 101 19.62 -19.48 -4.66
CA ARG A 101 20.03 -20.77 -4.07
C ARG A 101 21.14 -21.45 -4.86
N MET A 102 21.04 -21.47 -6.20
CA MET A 102 22.07 -22.07 -7.07
C MET A 102 23.43 -21.36 -6.93
N VAL A 103 23.43 -20.05 -6.75
CA VAL A 103 24.65 -19.25 -6.55
C VAL A 103 25.19 -19.35 -5.11
N GLY A 104 24.37 -19.79 -4.16
CA GLY A 104 24.71 -19.84 -2.75
C GLY A 104 24.53 -18.50 -2.02
N VAL A 105 23.57 -17.66 -2.45
CA VAL A 105 23.23 -16.42 -1.71
C VAL A 105 22.75 -16.80 -0.30
N PRO A 106 23.42 -16.29 0.77
CA PRO A 106 23.10 -16.70 2.14
C PRO A 106 21.67 -16.38 2.56
N ASN A 107 21.19 -15.19 2.23
CA ASN A 107 19.88 -14.68 2.65
C ASN A 107 19.01 -14.34 1.45
N ILE A 108 17.86 -15.00 1.35
CA ILE A 108 16.86 -14.75 0.30
C ILE A 108 15.57 -14.35 0.97
N TYR A 109 15.10 -13.14 0.67
CA TYR A 109 13.90 -12.54 1.22
C TYR A 109 12.86 -12.34 0.13
N THR A 110 11.70 -13.00 0.23
CA THR A 110 10.61 -12.86 -0.75
C THR A 110 9.54 -11.94 -0.21
N GLY A 111 9.27 -10.85 -0.90
CA GLY A 111 8.22 -9.89 -0.54
C GLY A 111 6.85 -10.36 -1.04
N MET A 112 5.87 -10.44 -0.15
CA MET A 112 4.49 -10.79 -0.47
C MET A 112 3.54 -9.67 -0.08
N ARG A 113 2.67 -9.27 -1.03
CA ARG A 113 1.86 -8.05 -0.91
C ARG A 113 0.35 -8.25 -1.00
N SER A 114 -0.12 -9.48 -1.20
CA SER A 114 -1.54 -9.79 -1.16
C SER A 114 -1.79 -11.10 -0.44
N ALA A 115 -2.81 -11.12 0.39
CA ALA A 115 -3.31 -12.31 1.06
C ALA A 115 -4.06 -13.25 0.09
N CYS A 116 -4.44 -12.77 -1.10
CA CYS A 116 -5.15 -13.56 -2.10
C CYS A 116 -4.22 -13.95 -3.24
N LEU A 117 -4.00 -15.25 -3.43
CA LEU A 117 -3.20 -15.80 -4.53
C LEU A 117 -4.11 -16.36 -5.60
N GLU A 118 -3.98 -15.86 -6.82
CA GLU A 118 -4.57 -16.50 -8.00
C GLU A 118 -4.13 -17.96 -8.09
N SER A 119 -5.06 -18.84 -8.43
CA SER A 119 -4.82 -20.29 -8.46
C SER A 119 -3.62 -20.68 -9.32
N SER A 120 -3.42 -20.00 -10.45
CA SER A 120 -2.32 -20.24 -11.39
C SER A 120 -0.93 -19.91 -10.82
N LYS A 121 -0.84 -18.98 -9.86
CA LYS A 121 0.42 -18.51 -9.26
C LYS A 121 0.79 -19.28 -7.99
N ARG A 122 -0.14 -20.02 -7.40
CA ARG A 122 0.05 -20.70 -6.10
C ARG A 122 1.23 -21.66 -6.07
N PHE A 123 1.46 -22.41 -7.12
CA PHE A 123 2.57 -23.36 -7.18
C PHE A 123 3.92 -22.64 -7.11
N PHE A 124 4.14 -21.63 -7.96
CA PHE A 124 5.40 -20.88 -8.01
C PHE A 124 5.69 -20.14 -6.70
N GLU A 125 4.67 -19.55 -6.10
CA GLU A 125 4.79 -18.90 -4.81
C GLU A 125 5.10 -19.90 -3.68
N LYS A 126 4.50 -21.09 -3.69
CA LYS A 126 4.79 -22.14 -2.71
C LYS A 126 6.25 -22.60 -2.79
N VAL A 127 6.78 -22.75 -3.99
CA VAL A 127 8.18 -23.15 -4.22
C VAL A 127 9.13 -22.01 -3.81
N ALA A 128 8.85 -20.77 -4.23
CA ALA A 128 9.65 -19.61 -3.85
C ALA A 128 9.79 -19.46 -2.32
N ARG A 129 8.69 -19.61 -1.58
CA ARG A 129 8.68 -19.55 -0.11
C ARG A 129 9.56 -20.61 0.55
N ARG A 130 9.58 -21.82 0.00
CA ARG A 130 10.43 -22.91 0.53
C ARG A 130 11.92 -22.64 0.30
N MET A 131 12.26 -21.89 -0.75
CA MET A 131 13.62 -21.48 -1.05
C MET A 131 14.05 -20.20 -0.31
N ALA A 132 13.09 -19.41 0.19
CA ALA A 132 13.38 -18.19 0.91
C ALA A 132 13.93 -18.45 2.32
N THR A 133 14.83 -17.59 2.78
CA THR A 133 15.27 -17.54 4.19
C THR A 133 14.13 -16.99 5.06
N LYS A 134 13.47 -15.92 4.59
CA LYS A 134 12.24 -15.39 5.19
C LYS A 134 11.29 -14.85 4.11
N VAL A 135 10.00 -14.89 4.43
CA VAL A 135 8.93 -14.28 3.66
C VAL A 135 8.51 -12.99 4.35
N ILE A 136 8.69 -11.86 3.69
CA ILE A 136 8.33 -10.54 4.22
C ILE A 136 6.92 -10.22 3.77
N ALA A 137 5.99 -10.15 4.71
CA ALA A 137 4.65 -9.62 4.51
C ALA A 137 4.66 -8.10 4.72
N ASN A 138 3.94 -7.36 3.88
CA ASN A 138 3.78 -5.91 4.08
C ASN A 138 2.67 -5.55 5.08
N SER A 139 2.03 -6.56 5.67
CA SER A 139 0.92 -6.40 6.61
C SER A 139 0.87 -7.53 7.62
N HIS A 140 0.41 -7.26 8.83
CA HIS A 140 0.17 -8.26 9.86
C HIS A 140 -0.89 -9.27 9.42
N ALA A 141 -1.95 -8.79 8.75
CA ALA A 141 -2.97 -9.67 8.17
C ALA A 141 -2.37 -10.63 7.13
N GLY A 142 -1.45 -10.15 6.29
CA GLY A 142 -0.71 -10.98 5.34
C GLY A 142 0.16 -12.03 6.03
N GLU A 143 0.87 -11.67 7.09
CA GLU A 143 1.66 -12.61 7.88
C GLU A 143 0.78 -13.70 8.52
N LEU A 144 -0.32 -13.31 9.17
CA LEU A 144 -1.28 -14.26 9.75
C LEU A 144 -1.86 -15.21 8.70
N PHE A 145 -2.20 -14.67 7.52
CA PHE A 145 -2.66 -15.49 6.39
C PHE A 145 -1.62 -16.54 6.00
N PHE A 146 -0.35 -16.14 5.82
CA PHE A 146 0.71 -17.08 5.43
C PHE A 146 0.99 -18.11 6.50
N ASN A 147 1.00 -17.73 7.78
CA ASN A 147 1.15 -18.65 8.90
C ASN A 147 0.05 -19.70 8.94
N LYS A 148 -1.22 -19.31 8.69
CA LYS A 148 -2.36 -20.23 8.56
C LYS A 148 -2.16 -21.25 7.43
N TYR A 149 -1.49 -20.88 6.34
CA TYR A 149 -1.15 -21.78 5.24
C TYR A 149 0.21 -22.49 5.39
N GLY A 150 0.74 -22.55 6.62
CA GLY A 150 1.92 -23.34 6.96
C GLY A 150 3.27 -22.72 6.56
N VAL A 151 3.32 -21.42 6.29
CA VAL A 151 4.58 -20.71 6.06
C VAL A 151 5.13 -20.25 7.42
N LYS A 152 6.15 -20.94 7.93
CA LYS A 152 6.68 -20.71 9.30
C LYS A 152 7.76 -19.63 9.39
N ASN A 153 8.33 -19.21 8.27
CA ASN A 153 9.46 -18.27 8.21
C ASN A 153 9.01 -16.87 7.73
N THR A 154 7.89 -16.38 8.24
CA THR A 154 7.33 -15.07 7.90
C THR A 154 7.78 -13.99 8.89
N CYS A 155 7.78 -12.75 8.44
CA CYS A 155 7.84 -11.56 9.27
C CYS A 155 7.09 -10.41 8.60
N THR A 156 6.55 -9.50 9.40
CA THR A 156 5.91 -8.28 8.89
C THR A 156 6.90 -7.13 8.88
N ILE A 157 7.03 -6.45 7.73
CA ILE A 157 7.62 -5.12 7.61
C ILE A 157 6.63 -4.25 6.84
N SER A 158 5.95 -3.38 7.56
CA SER A 158 4.92 -2.50 7.00
C SER A 158 5.50 -1.51 6.00
N ASN A 159 4.67 -1.02 5.09
CA ASN A 159 5.05 0.00 4.12
C ASN A 159 5.58 1.27 4.80
N CYS A 160 6.60 1.88 4.19
CA CYS A 160 7.09 3.20 4.57
C CYS A 160 6.26 4.29 3.90
N TYR A 161 6.09 5.40 4.61
CA TYR A 161 5.51 6.65 4.08
C TYR A 161 6.56 7.76 4.16
N ILE A 162 6.75 8.51 3.06
CA ILE A 162 7.81 9.53 2.97
C ILE A 162 7.31 10.92 2.58
N ASN A 163 6.12 11.02 2.01
CA ASN A 163 5.59 12.28 1.50
C ASN A 163 4.78 12.99 2.57
N PHE A 164 5.46 13.45 3.64
CA PHE A 164 4.79 14.24 4.67
C PHE A 164 4.57 15.66 4.18
N HIS A 165 3.30 16.00 3.96
CA HIS A 165 2.89 17.33 3.54
C HIS A 165 2.51 18.19 4.75
N TYR A 166 2.71 19.49 4.62
CA TYR A 166 2.15 20.45 5.57
C TYR A 166 0.67 20.64 5.21
N VAL A 167 -0.21 20.54 6.20
CA VAL A 167 -1.63 20.86 6.05
C VAL A 167 -1.90 22.17 6.77
N SER A 168 -2.36 23.17 6.01
CA SER A 168 -2.82 24.43 6.59
C SER A 168 -4.09 24.20 7.42
N THR A 169 -4.36 25.11 8.37
CA THR A 169 -5.58 25.07 9.17
C THR A 169 -6.81 25.06 8.26
N ARG A 170 -7.63 23.99 8.39
CA ARG A 170 -8.89 23.93 7.67
C ARG A 170 -9.86 24.96 8.23
N THR A 171 -10.46 25.74 7.36
CA THR A 171 -11.58 26.63 7.74
C THR A 171 -12.85 25.80 7.93
N GLU A 172 -13.66 26.12 8.92
CA GLU A 172 -14.98 25.53 9.07
C GLU A 172 -15.83 25.78 7.81
N ARG A 173 -16.40 24.71 7.31
CA ARG A 173 -17.29 24.73 6.14
C ARG A 173 -18.69 24.35 6.58
N GLN A 174 -19.69 24.89 5.90
CA GLN A 174 -21.09 24.52 6.13
C GLN A 174 -21.36 23.06 5.72
N THR A 175 -20.68 22.56 4.68
CA THR A 175 -20.82 21.19 4.19
C THR A 175 -19.55 20.39 4.51
N VAL A 176 -19.71 19.26 5.19
CA VAL A 176 -18.62 18.37 5.57
C VAL A 176 -18.24 17.46 4.40
N GLY A 177 -16.98 17.53 3.97
CA GLY A 177 -16.44 16.72 2.88
C GLY A 177 -15.99 15.33 3.38
N ILE A 178 -16.54 14.29 2.76
CA ILE A 178 -16.13 12.90 2.96
C ILE A 178 -15.42 12.43 1.69
N VAL A 179 -14.34 11.66 1.79
CA VAL A 179 -13.60 11.19 0.62
C VAL A 179 -13.19 9.72 0.73
N THR A 180 -13.22 9.03 -0.39
CA THR A 180 -12.56 7.72 -0.59
C THR A 180 -11.62 7.82 -1.79
N VAL A 181 -10.38 7.34 -1.64
CA VAL A 181 -9.41 7.21 -2.73
C VAL A 181 -9.07 5.74 -2.89
N ALA A 182 -9.59 5.08 -3.93
CA ALA A 182 -9.33 3.66 -4.17
C ALA A 182 -9.65 3.26 -5.62
N ARG A 183 -9.14 2.08 -6.06
CA ARG A 183 -9.55 1.48 -7.34
C ARG A 183 -11.03 1.12 -7.31
N PHE A 184 -11.72 1.23 -8.43
CA PHE A 184 -13.13 0.83 -8.55
C PHE A 184 -13.24 -0.67 -8.80
N THR A 185 -13.11 -1.43 -7.73
CA THR A 185 -13.11 -2.90 -7.71
C THR A 185 -13.96 -3.41 -6.55
N GLU A 186 -14.42 -4.65 -6.61
CA GLU A 186 -15.36 -5.24 -5.65
C GLU A 186 -14.84 -5.23 -4.21
N GLU A 187 -13.52 -5.44 -4.04
CA GLU A 187 -12.91 -5.46 -2.71
C GLU A 187 -12.97 -4.11 -1.96
N LYS A 188 -13.38 -3.03 -2.62
CA LYS A 188 -13.50 -1.70 -1.98
C LYS A 188 -14.91 -1.40 -1.43
N ASP A 189 -15.87 -2.22 -1.77
CA ASP A 189 -17.26 -2.18 -1.26
C ASP A 189 -17.89 -0.79 -1.22
N TYR A 190 -17.92 -0.16 -2.40
CA TYR A 190 -18.51 1.17 -2.57
C TYR A 190 -20.00 1.21 -2.22
N TYR A 191 -20.71 0.07 -2.30
CA TYR A 191 -22.12 0.02 -1.97
C TYR A 191 -22.35 0.29 -0.48
N THR A 192 -21.56 -0.31 0.41
CA THR A 192 -21.56 -0.02 1.86
C THR A 192 -21.27 1.46 2.14
N ALA A 193 -20.25 2.05 1.45
CA ALA A 193 -19.94 3.48 1.59
C ALA A 193 -21.14 4.36 1.21
N LEU A 194 -21.74 4.11 0.04
CA LEU A 194 -22.90 4.87 -0.46
C LEU A 194 -24.12 4.73 0.46
N LYS A 195 -24.40 3.53 0.97
CA LYS A 195 -25.50 3.31 1.94
C LYS A 195 -25.26 4.07 3.24
N SER A 196 -24.02 4.13 3.71
CA SER A 196 -23.67 4.89 4.91
C SER A 196 -23.87 6.40 4.71
N VAL A 197 -23.46 6.92 3.56
CA VAL A 197 -23.66 8.33 3.19
C VAL A 197 -25.13 8.65 2.98
N GLN A 198 -25.92 7.72 2.39
CA GLN A 198 -27.36 7.86 2.23
C GLN A 198 -28.04 8.13 3.58
N ARG A 199 -27.70 7.36 4.62
CA ARG A 199 -28.26 7.55 5.97
C ARG A 199 -27.99 8.94 6.53
N LEU A 200 -26.77 9.46 6.37
CA LEU A 200 -26.42 10.80 6.82
C LEU A 200 -27.26 11.88 6.10
N ARG A 201 -27.40 11.76 4.79
CA ARG A 201 -28.22 12.67 3.99
C ARG A 201 -29.71 12.62 4.43
N ASP A 202 -30.23 11.40 4.64
CA ASP A 202 -31.64 11.21 5.05
C ASP A 202 -31.89 11.75 6.46
N GLU A 203 -30.86 11.84 7.30
CA GLU A 203 -30.89 12.52 8.60
C GLU A 203 -30.68 14.04 8.50
N GLY A 204 -30.55 14.59 7.28
CA GLY A 204 -30.46 16.03 7.03
C GLY A 204 -29.10 16.66 7.29
N LEU A 205 -28.00 15.86 7.36
CA LEU A 205 -26.67 16.40 7.53
C LEU A 205 -26.16 17.04 6.22
N ALA A 206 -25.56 18.22 6.33
CA ALA A 206 -24.91 18.89 5.20
C ALA A 206 -23.55 18.22 4.93
N ILE A 207 -23.55 17.21 4.05
CA ILE A 207 -22.36 16.43 3.67
C ILE A 207 -22.20 16.37 2.16
N HIS A 208 -20.96 16.20 1.71
CA HIS A 208 -20.64 15.87 0.32
C HIS A 208 -19.61 14.73 0.29
N TYR A 209 -19.87 13.69 -0.48
CA TYR A 209 -18.97 12.54 -0.60
C TYR A 209 -18.28 12.52 -1.96
N THR A 210 -16.94 12.51 -1.96
CA THR A 210 -16.12 12.46 -3.17
C THR A 210 -15.47 11.09 -3.30
N ILE A 211 -15.76 10.38 -4.38
CA ILE A 211 -15.16 9.09 -4.72
C ILE A 211 -14.08 9.33 -5.77
N ILE A 212 -12.83 9.04 -5.44
CA ILE A 212 -11.68 9.27 -6.32
C ILE A 212 -11.05 7.94 -6.71
N GLY A 213 -10.88 7.71 -8.01
CA GLY A 213 -10.21 6.50 -8.47
C GLY A 213 -10.51 6.17 -9.93
N TYR A 214 -10.34 4.91 -10.26
CA TYR A 214 -10.65 4.34 -11.58
C TYR A 214 -10.78 2.82 -11.46
N GLY A 215 -11.48 2.19 -12.40
CA GLY A 215 -11.58 0.73 -12.45
C GLY A 215 -12.87 0.24 -13.12
N THR A 216 -13.07 -1.06 -13.08
CA THR A 216 -14.14 -1.75 -13.81
C THR A 216 -15.53 -1.46 -13.28
N LEU A 217 -15.65 -1.03 -12.01
CA LEU A 217 -16.94 -0.76 -11.37
C LEU A 217 -17.45 0.68 -11.55
N GLU A 218 -16.80 1.54 -12.37
CA GLU A 218 -17.23 2.93 -12.51
C GLU A 218 -18.70 3.07 -12.87
N ALA A 219 -19.16 2.36 -13.91
CA ALA A 219 -20.55 2.41 -14.35
C ALA A 219 -21.52 1.92 -13.25
N GLN A 220 -21.12 0.91 -12.51
CA GLN A 220 -21.93 0.36 -11.42
C GLN A 220 -22.02 1.32 -10.23
N ILE A 221 -20.92 1.97 -9.84
CA ILE A 221 -20.90 3.00 -8.79
C ILE A 221 -21.84 4.14 -9.16
N ARG A 222 -21.79 4.64 -10.40
CA ARG A 222 -22.70 5.68 -10.90
C ARG A 222 -24.16 5.21 -10.90
N GLY A 223 -24.42 3.94 -11.21
CA GLY A 223 -25.73 3.30 -11.11
C GLY A 223 -26.26 3.31 -9.68
N TRP A 224 -25.47 2.89 -8.70
CA TRP A 224 -25.84 2.92 -7.29
C TRP A 224 -26.08 4.34 -6.75
N ILE A 225 -25.29 5.32 -7.17
CA ILE A 225 -25.51 6.74 -6.82
C ILE A 225 -26.91 7.18 -7.27
N LYS A 226 -27.33 6.82 -8.48
CA LYS A 226 -28.67 7.13 -9.02
C LYS A 226 -29.77 6.36 -8.29
N GLU A 227 -29.59 5.06 -8.08
CA GLU A 227 -30.54 4.18 -7.36
C GLU A 227 -30.84 4.70 -5.94
N LEU A 228 -29.77 5.16 -5.24
CA LEU A 228 -29.87 5.65 -3.87
C LEU A 228 -30.26 7.14 -3.77
N GLY A 229 -30.49 7.81 -4.92
CA GLY A 229 -30.86 9.22 -4.98
C GLY A 229 -29.77 10.17 -4.45
N LEU A 230 -28.48 9.85 -4.71
CA LEU A 230 -27.33 10.56 -4.15
C LEU A 230 -26.64 11.52 -5.16
N GLN A 231 -27.26 11.84 -6.30
CA GLN A 231 -26.63 12.60 -7.39
C GLN A 231 -26.13 13.98 -6.93
N ASP A 232 -26.85 14.63 -6.02
CA ASP A 232 -26.50 15.95 -5.48
C ASP A 232 -25.54 15.88 -4.29
N THR A 233 -25.33 14.68 -3.73
CA THR A 233 -24.52 14.45 -2.53
C THR A 233 -23.16 13.81 -2.84
N VAL A 234 -23.05 13.10 -3.98
CA VAL A 234 -21.86 12.29 -4.31
C VAL A 234 -21.26 12.71 -5.65
N SER A 235 -19.95 12.94 -5.64
CA SER A 235 -19.16 13.19 -6.85
C SER A 235 -18.17 12.06 -7.11
N VAL A 236 -17.97 11.70 -8.38
CA VAL A 236 -16.98 10.71 -8.83
C VAL A 236 -15.91 11.40 -9.66
N VAL A 237 -14.65 11.33 -9.22
CA VAL A 237 -13.49 11.95 -9.86
C VAL A 237 -12.57 10.86 -10.39
N ILE A 238 -12.28 10.89 -11.69
CA ILE A 238 -11.51 9.85 -12.36
C ILE A 238 -10.04 10.23 -12.45
N ASN A 239 -9.19 9.44 -11.80
CA ASN A 239 -7.73 9.45 -11.91
C ASN A 239 -7.08 10.86 -11.93
N PRO A 240 -7.36 11.73 -10.96
CA PRO A 240 -6.77 13.07 -10.92
C PRO A 240 -5.25 12.99 -10.69
N LYS A 241 -4.49 13.94 -11.24
CA LYS A 241 -3.04 14.00 -11.08
C LYS A 241 -2.61 14.38 -9.65
N ASN A 242 -3.38 15.25 -8.99
CA ASN A 242 -3.08 15.74 -7.65
C ASN A 242 -4.11 15.21 -6.63
N ILE A 243 -3.92 13.97 -6.18
CA ILE A 243 -4.78 13.35 -5.16
C ILE A 243 -4.69 14.11 -3.83
N PHE A 244 -3.50 14.55 -3.44
CA PHE A 244 -3.30 15.24 -2.16
C PHE A 244 -4.08 16.55 -2.08
N GLY A 245 -4.12 17.32 -3.17
CA GLY A 245 -4.94 18.54 -3.23
C GLY A 245 -6.44 18.31 -3.06
N TYR A 246 -6.93 17.13 -3.43
CA TYR A 246 -8.31 16.73 -3.10
C TYR A 246 -8.45 16.39 -1.63
N LEU A 247 -7.51 15.64 -1.04
CA LEU A 247 -7.55 15.26 0.38
C LEU A 247 -7.51 16.48 1.30
N GLU A 248 -6.71 17.50 1.00
CA GLU A 248 -6.65 18.75 1.77
C GLU A 248 -7.99 19.49 1.85
N GLN A 249 -8.86 19.28 0.87
CA GLN A 249 -10.17 19.90 0.78
C GLN A 249 -11.27 19.08 1.45
N GLN A 250 -10.95 17.95 2.07
CA GLN A 250 -11.93 17.08 2.72
C GLN A 250 -11.80 17.14 4.24
N ASP A 251 -12.79 16.59 4.92
CA ASP A 251 -12.89 16.59 6.37
C ASP A 251 -12.79 15.20 6.99
N ILE A 252 -13.19 14.16 6.26
CA ILE A 252 -13.24 12.76 6.74
C ILE A 252 -12.81 11.83 5.61
N TYR A 253 -11.97 10.86 5.91
CA TYR A 253 -11.66 9.78 4.98
C TYR A 253 -12.50 8.54 5.31
N LEU A 254 -13.09 7.93 4.30
CA LEU A 254 -13.88 6.71 4.41
C LEU A 254 -13.24 5.56 3.62
N SER A 255 -13.07 4.40 4.25
CA SER A 255 -12.61 3.17 3.62
C SER A 255 -13.48 1.98 4.03
N THR A 256 -14.26 1.45 3.11
CA THR A 256 -15.19 0.32 3.34
C THR A 256 -14.65 -1.00 2.80
N SER A 257 -13.33 -1.10 2.56
CA SER A 257 -12.70 -2.26 1.93
C SER A 257 -12.99 -3.58 2.65
N LEU A 258 -13.22 -4.64 1.87
CA LEU A 258 -13.36 -6.02 2.37
C LEU A 258 -11.97 -6.66 2.61
N PHE A 259 -10.98 -6.29 1.79
CA PHE A 259 -9.62 -6.81 1.84
C PHE A 259 -8.61 -5.70 1.60
N GLU A 260 -7.57 -5.66 2.44
CA GLU A 260 -6.41 -4.77 2.31
C GLU A 260 -5.11 -5.50 2.70
N GLY A 261 -3.99 -4.93 2.29
CA GLY A 261 -2.72 -5.09 2.98
C GLY A 261 -2.52 -3.92 3.94
N THR A 262 -1.36 -3.26 3.89
CA THR A 262 -1.20 -1.91 4.44
C THR A 262 -1.71 -0.91 3.42
N SER A 263 -2.76 -0.17 3.75
CA SER A 263 -3.45 0.75 2.82
C SER A 263 -2.68 2.06 2.62
N ASN A 264 -2.12 2.26 1.43
CA ASN A 264 -1.42 3.51 1.10
C ASN A 264 -2.37 4.72 1.14
N SER A 265 -3.61 4.55 0.67
CA SER A 265 -4.58 5.65 0.65
C SER A 265 -5.04 6.07 2.04
N VAL A 266 -5.10 5.14 3.00
CA VAL A 266 -5.31 5.49 4.42
C VAL A 266 -4.10 6.25 4.96
N MET A 267 -2.86 5.85 4.62
CA MET A 267 -1.67 6.61 5.03
C MET A 267 -1.65 8.03 4.42
N GLU A 268 -2.06 8.18 3.17
CA GLU A 268 -2.20 9.50 2.52
C GLU A 268 -3.26 10.37 3.21
N ALA A 269 -4.38 9.76 3.61
CA ALA A 269 -5.43 10.45 4.37
C ALA A 269 -4.94 10.90 5.76
N LEU A 270 -4.20 10.05 6.47
CA LEU A 270 -3.60 10.40 7.77
C LEU A 270 -2.55 11.52 7.64
N ASP A 271 -1.76 11.54 6.55
CA ASP A 271 -0.84 12.64 6.28
C ASP A 271 -1.58 13.95 5.99
N ALA A 272 -2.73 13.88 5.30
CA ALA A 272 -3.62 15.01 5.09
C ALA A 272 -4.40 15.41 6.36
N GLU A 273 -4.08 14.85 7.53
CA GLU A 273 -4.77 15.10 8.81
C GLU A 273 -6.28 14.83 8.75
N LEU A 274 -6.69 13.81 7.99
CA LEU A 274 -8.07 13.36 7.97
C LEU A 274 -8.32 12.31 9.06
N PRO A 275 -9.34 12.48 9.92
CA PRO A 275 -9.84 11.36 10.70
C PRO A 275 -10.38 10.28 9.75
N VAL A 276 -10.13 9.03 10.08
CA VAL A 276 -10.45 7.90 9.20
C VAL A 276 -11.58 7.08 9.78
N VAL A 277 -12.62 6.82 9.00
CA VAL A 277 -13.60 5.76 9.29
C VAL A 277 -13.29 4.60 8.35
N ALA A 278 -12.95 3.45 8.90
CA ALA A 278 -12.53 2.31 8.10
C ALA A 278 -13.12 0.98 8.59
N THR A 279 -13.18 0.01 7.69
CA THR A 279 -13.42 -1.38 8.04
C THR A 279 -12.13 -2.05 8.57
N ASP A 280 -12.26 -3.09 9.43
CA ASP A 280 -11.15 -3.94 9.90
C ASP A 280 -10.65 -4.86 8.76
N ALA A 281 -10.22 -4.23 7.67
CA ALA A 281 -9.66 -4.92 6.51
C ALA A 281 -8.12 -4.80 6.54
N GLY A 282 -7.44 -5.93 6.51
CA GLY A 282 -5.98 -5.96 6.50
C GLY A 282 -5.36 -5.30 7.73
N ASP A 283 -4.51 -4.33 7.50
CA ASP A 283 -3.83 -3.58 8.56
C ASP A 283 -4.52 -2.25 8.93
N ASN A 284 -5.75 -2.01 8.50
CA ASN A 284 -6.44 -0.77 8.83
C ASN A 284 -6.48 -0.50 10.35
N LYS A 285 -6.67 -1.53 11.19
CA LYS A 285 -6.64 -1.41 12.67
C LYS A 285 -5.29 -1.03 13.27
N TYR A 286 -4.20 -1.15 12.50
CA TYR A 286 -2.86 -0.70 12.93
C TYR A 286 -2.55 0.73 12.46
N LEU A 287 -3.25 1.20 11.41
CA LEU A 287 -3.19 2.59 10.93
C LEU A 287 -4.20 3.47 11.66
N VAL A 288 -5.39 2.93 11.94
CA VAL A 288 -6.51 3.61 12.58
C VAL A 288 -6.75 2.99 13.94
N ILE A 289 -6.39 3.71 14.99
CA ILE A 289 -6.64 3.30 16.36
C ILE A 289 -8.00 3.85 16.79
N ASP A 290 -8.93 2.93 17.04
CA ASP A 290 -10.32 3.25 17.35
C ASP A 290 -10.46 4.27 18.48
N GLY A 291 -11.25 5.33 18.25
CA GLY A 291 -11.45 6.43 19.18
C GLY A 291 -10.25 7.38 19.40
N GLN A 292 -9.13 7.22 18.65
CA GLN A 292 -7.95 8.09 18.77
C GLN A 292 -7.67 8.93 17.52
N ASN A 293 -7.69 8.31 16.33
CA ASN A 293 -7.48 8.97 15.05
C ASN A 293 -8.53 8.58 14.01
N GLY A 294 -9.56 7.84 14.42
CA GLY A 294 -10.65 7.38 13.58
C GLY A 294 -11.51 6.34 14.27
N PHE A 295 -12.26 5.59 13.47
CA PHE A 295 -13.12 4.50 13.92
C PHE A 295 -12.97 3.28 13.03
N ILE A 296 -13.02 2.08 13.64
CA ILE A 296 -12.93 0.79 12.96
C ILE A 296 -14.24 0.02 13.10
N HIS A 297 -14.72 -0.51 11.99
CA HIS A 297 -15.97 -1.27 11.92
C HIS A 297 -15.79 -2.60 11.20
N SER A 298 -16.73 -3.51 11.38
CA SER A 298 -16.80 -4.72 10.56
C SER A 298 -17.15 -4.39 9.11
N ALA A 299 -16.71 -5.21 8.16
CA ALA A 299 -17.11 -5.07 6.77
C ALA A 299 -18.64 -5.18 6.64
N GLY A 300 -19.24 -4.28 5.84
CA GLY A 300 -20.68 -4.22 5.63
C GLY A 300 -21.49 -3.56 6.77
N ASP A 301 -20.86 -3.08 7.84
CA ASP A 301 -21.55 -2.41 8.95
C ASP A 301 -21.95 -0.97 8.60
N VAL A 302 -22.98 -0.84 7.78
CA VAL A 302 -23.52 0.45 7.37
C VAL A 302 -23.94 1.31 8.56
N GLU A 303 -24.51 0.71 9.62
CA GLU A 303 -25.01 1.44 10.79
C GLU A 303 -23.86 2.04 11.59
N GLY A 304 -22.88 1.24 12.02
CA GLY A 304 -21.73 1.71 12.78
C GLY A 304 -20.91 2.75 12.02
N ILE A 305 -20.67 2.52 10.72
CA ILE A 305 -19.99 3.48 9.85
C ILE A 305 -20.75 4.81 9.80
N SER A 306 -22.09 4.78 9.59
CA SER A 306 -22.92 6.00 9.56
C SER A 306 -22.84 6.76 10.88
N MET A 307 -22.95 6.07 12.02
CA MET A 307 -22.85 6.70 13.35
C MET A 307 -21.50 7.38 13.56
N SER A 308 -20.41 6.75 13.13
CA SER A 308 -19.06 7.32 13.25
C SER A 308 -18.86 8.51 12.31
N LEU A 309 -19.33 8.43 11.07
CA LEU A 309 -19.33 9.55 10.14
C LEU A 309 -20.14 10.73 10.69
N LYS A 310 -21.34 10.48 11.24
CA LYS A 310 -22.18 11.50 11.87
C LYS A 310 -21.46 12.18 13.03
N ARG A 311 -20.85 11.41 13.93
CA ARG A 311 -20.07 11.93 15.06
C ARG A 311 -18.95 12.86 14.62
N LEU A 312 -18.22 12.49 13.57
CA LEU A 312 -17.18 13.33 12.99
C LEU A 312 -17.76 14.53 12.25
N ALA A 313 -18.86 14.38 11.51
CA ALA A 313 -19.49 15.48 10.78
C ALA A 313 -19.97 16.59 11.74
N MET A 314 -20.50 16.22 12.90
CA MET A 314 -21.02 17.14 13.89
C MET A 314 -19.97 17.82 14.78
N SER A 315 -18.68 17.45 14.69
CA SER A 315 -17.63 17.97 15.59
C SER A 315 -16.33 18.30 14.85
N GLY A 316 -16.14 19.56 14.50
CA GLY A 316 -14.88 20.08 13.94
C GLY A 316 -13.67 19.85 14.87
N THR A 317 -13.85 20.07 16.18
CA THR A 317 -12.82 19.82 17.20
C THR A 317 -12.37 18.35 17.23
N LEU A 318 -13.32 17.40 17.07
CA LEU A 318 -13.00 15.99 17.03
C LEU A 318 -12.22 15.64 15.76
N ARG A 319 -12.64 16.19 14.59
CA ARG A 319 -11.91 16.02 13.33
C ARG A 319 -10.47 16.50 13.43
N GLU A 320 -10.26 17.71 13.98
CA GLU A 320 -8.93 18.27 14.17
C GLU A 320 -8.05 17.43 15.10
N LYS A 321 -8.59 17.03 16.25
CA LYS A 321 -7.90 16.18 17.22
C LYS A 321 -7.47 14.86 16.62
N PHE A 322 -8.39 14.17 15.92
CA PHE A 322 -8.12 12.87 15.32
C PHE A 322 -7.17 12.97 14.15
N GLY A 323 -7.31 14.00 13.30
CA GLY A 323 -6.43 14.23 12.18
C GLY A 323 -4.96 14.44 12.61
N LYS A 324 -4.72 15.33 13.57
CA LYS A 324 -3.38 15.56 14.16
C LYS A 324 -2.80 14.29 14.78
N ARG A 325 -3.62 13.55 15.54
CA ARG A 325 -3.17 12.29 16.13
C ARG A 325 -2.83 11.25 15.07
N GLY A 326 -3.62 11.15 14.00
CA GLY A 326 -3.39 10.24 12.87
C GLY A 326 -2.06 10.50 12.18
N LYS A 327 -1.76 11.75 11.86
CA LYS A 327 -0.48 12.15 11.25
C LYS A 327 0.71 11.83 12.15
N ASN A 328 0.60 12.08 13.46
CA ASN A 328 1.66 11.74 14.41
C ASN A 328 1.91 10.23 14.48
N LEU A 329 0.86 9.42 14.57
CA LEU A 329 0.97 7.96 14.54
C LEU A 329 1.60 7.44 13.24
N LEU A 330 1.25 8.05 12.10
CA LEU A 330 1.86 7.72 10.82
C LEU A 330 3.38 8.00 10.83
N ARG A 331 3.80 9.16 11.32
CA ARG A 331 5.22 9.53 11.47
C ARG A 331 5.96 8.59 12.42
N GLU A 332 5.35 8.26 13.56
CA GLU A 332 5.93 7.38 14.56
C GLU A 332 6.14 5.95 14.02
N ASN A 333 5.18 5.41 13.25
CA ASN A 333 5.12 3.99 12.91
C ASN A 333 5.55 3.65 11.47
N HIS A 334 5.49 4.60 10.54
CA HIS A 334 5.73 4.38 9.12
C HIS A 334 6.82 5.27 8.52
N SER A 335 7.69 5.86 9.36
CA SER A 335 8.82 6.67 8.89
C SER A 335 9.88 5.83 8.16
N MET A 336 10.68 6.50 7.32
CA MET A 336 11.83 5.90 6.64
C MET A 336 12.84 5.32 7.65
N GLU A 337 13.04 5.97 8.78
CA GLU A 337 13.97 5.49 9.81
C GLU A 337 13.51 4.16 10.42
N ARG A 338 12.23 4.05 10.79
CA ARG A 338 11.68 2.81 11.31
C ARG A 338 11.70 1.67 10.29
N PHE A 339 11.42 2.00 9.02
CA PHE A 339 11.51 1.06 7.90
C PHE A 339 12.95 0.56 7.71
N ARG A 340 13.92 1.49 7.66
CA ARG A 340 15.36 1.18 7.59
C ARG A 340 15.78 0.24 8.73
N GLN A 341 15.44 0.59 9.97
CA GLN A 341 15.83 -0.19 11.13
C GLN A 341 15.26 -1.61 11.10
N SER A 342 14.04 -1.78 10.61
CA SER A 342 13.40 -3.11 10.47
C SER A 342 14.20 -4.00 9.50
N TYR A 343 14.64 -3.46 8.37
CA TYR A 343 15.45 -4.21 7.41
C TYR A 343 16.89 -4.42 7.88
N LEU A 344 17.51 -3.45 8.57
CA LEU A 344 18.84 -3.65 9.18
C LEU A 344 18.81 -4.75 10.23
N ASN A 345 17.77 -4.83 11.04
CA ASN A 345 17.61 -5.93 12.02
C ASN A 345 17.40 -7.29 11.34
N LEU A 346 16.74 -7.31 10.20
CA LEU A 346 16.55 -8.54 9.41
C LEU A 346 17.89 -9.04 8.79
N LEU A 347 18.83 -8.13 8.50
CA LEU A 347 20.13 -8.42 7.86
C LEU A 347 21.26 -8.76 8.85
N LYS A 348 21.06 -8.56 10.13
CA LYS A 348 21.98 -9.02 11.22
C LYS A 348 21.92 -10.53 11.35
#